data_916bb3335483c37ff2d3e827ef46dc71
#
_entry.id   916bb3335483c37ff2d3e827ef46dc71
#
_cell.length_a   1.000
_cell.length_b   1.000
_cell.length_c   1.000
_cell.angle_alpha   90.00
_cell.angle_beta   90.00
_cell.angle_gamma   90.00
#
_symmetry.space_group_name_H-M   'P 1'
#
loop_
_entity.id
_entity.type
_entity.pdbx_description
1 polymer ?
#
loop_
_entity_poly.entity_id
_entity_poly.type
_entity_poly.pdbx_seq_one_letter_code
_entity_poly.pdbx_strand_id
1 'polypeptide(L)'
;MSANDIKFFTPQIQLLDEVYKNASVTANLDGNSALVSMTANGNEFQIPVMDMDGLGEYNRKTGYPEGGVSLTFETKKPNIDRARVFIVEKMDNQESAGLAFGALSGEFLRTKAVPELDATRLATYCTKGKGKLTKTLDPNDGAVWVKALSNATVDMDNAEVPQNDRHLFITSDGLTAVNNMQTIESRAILARFADVTIVPQPRFVSAVKLLSGRDTEDKGGFAKADGATDLQFQIISGSAIMQWTKDIVNKIINPVENQDGDWWKFFFHLYGICEVYDNKVSGIYSCMKEATA
;
A
#
# COMPACT_ATOMS: atom_id res chain seq x y z
N MET A 1 -43.07 -24.97 -9.49
CA MET A 1 -42.53 -23.78 -10.13
C MET A 1 -41.08 -23.73 -9.80
N SER A 2 -40.22 -23.85 -10.79
CA SER A 2 -38.77 -23.85 -10.67
C SER A 2 -38.31 -22.50 -10.19
N ALA A 3 -37.65 -22.46 -9.01
CA ALA A 3 -36.95 -21.27 -8.57
C ALA A 3 -35.81 -21.00 -9.54
N ASN A 4 -35.88 -19.88 -10.26
CA ASN A 4 -34.75 -19.39 -11.04
C ASN A 4 -33.64 -19.00 -10.07
N ASP A 5 -32.69 -19.88 -9.88
CA ASP A 5 -31.44 -19.61 -9.18
C ASP A 5 -30.57 -18.71 -10.08
N ILE A 6 -30.79 -17.39 -9.97
CA ILE A 6 -30.06 -16.43 -10.77
C ILE A 6 -28.73 -16.19 -10.06
N LYS A 7 -27.71 -16.93 -10.46
CA LYS A 7 -26.31 -16.72 -10.06
C LYS A 7 -25.71 -15.49 -10.74
N PHE A 8 -26.28 -14.30 -10.50
CA PHE A 8 -25.77 -13.05 -11.09
C PHE A 8 -24.55 -12.47 -10.35
N PHE A 9 -24.20 -12.95 -9.16
CA PHE A 9 -23.24 -12.28 -8.27
C PHE A 9 -21.78 -12.67 -8.45
N THR A 10 -21.49 -13.87 -8.88
CA THR A 10 -20.11 -14.34 -9.05
C THR A 10 -19.30 -13.52 -10.08
N PRO A 11 -19.85 -13.17 -11.25
CA PRO A 11 -19.15 -12.33 -12.22
C PRO A 11 -18.92 -10.89 -11.75
N GLN A 12 -19.86 -10.31 -10.99
CA GLN A 12 -19.72 -8.95 -10.48
C GLN A 12 -18.64 -8.82 -9.41
N ILE A 13 -18.52 -9.80 -8.51
CA ILE A 13 -17.48 -9.82 -7.47
C ILE A 13 -16.09 -9.95 -8.10
N GLN A 14 -15.93 -10.80 -9.11
CA GLN A 14 -14.68 -10.94 -9.85
C GLN A 14 -14.29 -9.65 -10.58
N LEU A 15 -15.26 -8.97 -11.20
CA LEU A 15 -15.05 -7.68 -11.87
C LEU A 15 -14.61 -6.59 -10.87
N LEU A 16 -15.16 -6.58 -9.67
CA LEU A 16 -14.80 -5.62 -8.62
C LEU A 16 -13.37 -5.87 -8.09
N ASP A 17 -12.96 -7.12 -7.95
CA ASP A 17 -11.59 -7.47 -7.57
C ASP A 17 -10.58 -7.09 -8.66
N GLU A 18 -10.92 -7.25 -9.92
CA GLU A 18 -10.11 -6.80 -11.06
C GLU A 18 -9.98 -5.27 -11.10
N VAL A 19 -11.07 -4.54 -10.87
CA VAL A 19 -11.03 -3.06 -10.75
C VAL A 19 -10.12 -2.63 -9.62
N TYR A 20 -10.15 -3.31 -8.49
CA TYR A 20 -9.25 -3.04 -7.36
C TYR A 20 -7.78 -3.22 -7.74
N LYS A 21 -7.41 -4.36 -8.30
CA LYS A 21 -6.03 -4.66 -8.69
C LYS A 21 -5.48 -3.69 -9.72
N ASN A 22 -6.29 -3.30 -10.69
CA ASN A 22 -5.87 -2.39 -11.76
C ASN A 22 -5.78 -0.91 -11.31
N ALA A 23 -6.47 -0.52 -10.25
CA ALA A 23 -6.50 0.86 -9.78
C ALA A 23 -5.46 1.17 -8.69
N SER A 24 -4.98 0.17 -7.96
CA SER A 24 -4.00 0.34 -6.87
C SER A 24 -2.58 0.50 -7.41
N VAL A 25 -1.92 1.59 -7.04
CA VAL A 25 -0.50 1.83 -7.40
C VAL A 25 0.45 1.00 -6.54
N THR A 26 -0.01 0.47 -5.40
CA THR A 26 0.79 -0.35 -4.49
C THR A 26 0.53 -1.86 -4.62
N ALA A 27 -0.26 -2.28 -5.62
CA ALA A 27 -0.62 -3.69 -5.80
C ALA A 27 0.60 -4.59 -6.12
N ASN A 28 1.62 -4.04 -6.78
CA ASN A 28 2.88 -4.74 -7.08
C ASN A 28 3.73 -5.06 -5.84
N LEU A 29 3.42 -4.43 -4.71
CA LEU A 29 4.08 -4.67 -3.43
C LEU A 29 3.36 -5.72 -2.56
N ASP A 30 2.22 -6.26 -3.00
CA ASP A 30 1.51 -7.31 -2.26
C ASP A 30 2.38 -8.57 -2.19
N GLY A 31 2.86 -8.85 -0.98
CA GLY A 31 3.79 -9.94 -0.71
C GLY A 31 3.12 -11.31 -0.72
N ASN A 32 3.96 -12.35 -0.80
CA ASN A 32 3.49 -13.72 -0.71
C ASN A 32 3.06 -14.03 0.75
N SER A 33 1.78 -14.34 0.93
CA SER A 33 1.19 -14.70 2.23
C SER A 33 1.79 -15.97 2.86
N ALA A 34 2.59 -16.74 2.12
CA ALA A 34 3.17 -17.99 2.59
C ALA A 34 4.20 -17.84 3.72
N LEU A 35 4.78 -16.64 3.89
CA LEU A 35 5.77 -16.36 4.95
C LEU A 35 5.15 -15.87 6.26
N VAL A 36 3.85 -15.61 6.26
CA VAL A 36 3.13 -15.06 7.42
C VAL A 36 2.26 -16.15 8.03
N SER A 37 2.67 -16.66 9.18
CA SER A 37 1.82 -17.58 9.97
C SER A 37 0.87 -16.76 10.84
N MET A 38 -0.42 -17.07 10.75
CA MET A 38 -1.41 -16.52 11.68
C MET A 38 -1.38 -17.29 12.98
N THR A 39 -1.50 -16.57 14.10
CA THR A 39 -1.74 -17.22 15.38
C THR A 39 -3.07 -17.98 15.38
N ALA A 40 -3.23 -18.96 16.27
CA ALA A 40 -4.46 -19.75 16.39
C ALA A 40 -5.72 -18.88 16.59
N ASN A 41 -5.58 -17.67 17.14
CA ASN A 41 -6.67 -16.72 17.36
C ASN A 41 -6.97 -15.84 16.13
N GLY A 42 -6.19 -15.91 15.05
CA GLY A 42 -6.45 -15.21 13.80
C GLY A 42 -6.29 -13.67 13.82
N ASN A 43 -5.90 -13.08 14.96
CA ASN A 43 -5.82 -11.61 15.13
C ASN A 43 -4.39 -11.06 15.13
N GLU A 44 -3.39 -11.92 15.06
CA GLU A 44 -1.99 -11.53 15.12
C GLU A 44 -1.19 -12.32 14.09
N PHE A 45 -0.20 -11.66 13.51
CA PHE A 45 0.76 -12.25 12.59
C PHE A 45 2.06 -12.47 13.34
N GLN A 46 2.60 -13.68 13.28
CA GLN A 46 3.91 -14.00 13.82
C GLN A 46 4.92 -14.08 12.69
N ILE A 47 5.98 -13.30 12.82
CA ILE A 47 7.07 -13.21 11.86
C ILE A 47 8.31 -13.78 12.54
N PRO A 48 8.92 -14.83 12.00
CA PRO A 48 10.17 -15.34 12.52
C PRO A 48 11.31 -14.35 12.20
N VAL A 49 12.02 -13.92 13.23
CA VAL A 49 13.25 -13.14 13.12
C VAL A 49 14.39 -14.00 13.64
N MET A 50 15.35 -14.29 12.78
CA MET A 50 16.53 -15.09 13.11
C MET A 50 17.73 -14.18 13.27
N ASP A 51 18.43 -14.34 14.36
CA ASP A 51 19.72 -13.71 14.63
C ASP A 51 20.78 -14.76 14.84
N MET A 52 21.98 -14.55 14.27
CA MET A 52 23.06 -15.53 14.25
C MET A 52 24.39 -14.82 14.46
N ASP A 53 25.29 -15.47 15.18
CA ASP A 53 26.67 -15.02 15.29
C ASP A 53 27.40 -15.10 13.95
N GLY A 54 28.31 -14.16 13.74
CA GLY A 54 29.19 -14.15 12.56
C GLY A 54 30.23 -15.26 12.56
N LEU A 55 31.04 -15.28 11.51
CA LEU A 55 32.16 -16.23 11.41
C LEU A 55 33.22 -15.94 12.48
N GLY A 56 33.62 -16.97 13.19
CA GLY A 56 34.75 -16.90 14.13
C GLY A 56 36.03 -17.43 13.54
N GLU A 57 37.16 -17.18 14.23
CA GLU A 57 38.48 -17.65 13.79
C GLU A 57 38.62 -19.14 14.02
N TYR A 58 38.96 -19.90 12.98
CA TYR A 58 39.23 -21.33 13.06
C TYR A 58 40.60 -21.60 13.65
N ASN A 59 40.69 -22.39 14.70
CA ASN A 59 41.91 -22.83 15.29
C ASN A 59 42.14 -24.31 15.02
N ARG A 60 43.30 -24.67 14.45
CA ARG A 60 43.67 -26.08 14.11
C ARG A 60 43.72 -27.01 15.32
N LYS A 61 43.88 -26.47 16.55
CA LYS A 61 43.98 -27.29 17.77
C LYS A 61 42.65 -27.46 18.48
N THR A 62 41.81 -26.42 18.47
CA THR A 62 40.53 -26.38 19.18
C THR A 62 39.29 -26.55 18.26
N GLY A 63 39.50 -26.50 16.93
CA GLY A 63 38.42 -26.69 15.95
C GLY A 63 37.63 -25.42 15.65
N TYR A 64 36.32 -25.60 15.40
CA TYR A 64 35.41 -24.54 15.08
C TYR A 64 34.93 -23.81 16.35
N PRO A 65 34.87 -22.46 16.34
CA PRO A 65 34.23 -21.73 17.41
C PRO A 65 32.72 -22.02 17.41
N GLU A 66 32.14 -22.15 18.60
CA GLU A 66 30.69 -22.31 18.77
C GLU A 66 30.01 -20.95 18.54
N GLY A 67 28.95 -20.92 17.71
CA GLY A 67 28.12 -19.75 17.46
C GLY A 67 26.71 -19.94 18.00
N GLY A 68 26.12 -18.85 18.47
CA GLY A 68 24.74 -18.82 18.92
C GLY A 68 23.78 -18.54 17.76
N VAL A 69 22.61 -19.16 17.80
CA VAL A 69 21.47 -18.86 16.92
C VAL A 69 20.26 -18.59 17.79
N SER A 70 19.61 -17.45 17.59
CA SER A 70 18.34 -17.14 18.24
C SER A 70 17.24 -17.00 17.20
N LEU A 71 16.10 -17.61 17.46
CA LEU A 71 14.87 -17.47 16.68
C LEU A 71 13.82 -16.81 17.58
N THR A 72 13.45 -15.58 17.24
CA THR A 72 12.41 -14.84 17.92
C THR A 72 11.24 -14.62 16.99
N PHE A 73 10.04 -14.46 17.55
CA PHE A 73 8.84 -14.17 16.77
C PHE A 73 8.36 -12.75 17.09
N GLU A 74 8.37 -11.88 16.10
CA GLU A 74 7.70 -10.58 16.19
C GLU A 74 6.22 -10.75 15.94
N THR A 75 5.40 -10.18 16.82
CA THR A 75 3.95 -10.19 16.67
C THR A 75 3.47 -8.84 16.15
N LYS A 76 2.89 -8.82 14.96
CA LYS A 76 2.28 -7.62 14.36
C LYS A 76 0.76 -7.80 14.29
N LYS A 77 0.04 -6.69 14.52
CA LYS A 77 -1.43 -6.67 14.43
C LYS A 77 -1.87 -6.03 13.12
N PRO A 78 -2.96 -6.49 12.51
CA PRO A 78 -3.56 -5.80 11.38
C PRO A 78 -3.86 -4.34 11.75
N ASN A 79 -3.49 -3.43 10.88
CA ASN A 79 -3.65 -1.99 11.09
C ASN A 79 -4.61 -1.33 10.11
N ILE A 80 -5.14 -2.12 9.16
CA ILE A 80 -6.15 -1.67 8.19
C ILE A 80 -7.44 -2.43 8.48
N ASP A 81 -8.47 -1.70 8.92
CA ASP A 81 -9.82 -2.21 9.15
C ASP A 81 -10.82 -1.12 8.77
N ARG A 82 -11.31 -1.19 7.52
CA ARG A 82 -12.14 -0.14 6.92
C ARG A 82 -13.36 -0.75 6.25
N ALA A 83 -14.53 -0.21 6.56
CA ALA A 83 -15.78 -0.71 6.03
C ALA A 83 -16.73 0.43 5.63
N ARG A 84 -17.61 0.13 4.68
CA ARG A 84 -18.72 1.02 4.30
C ARG A 84 -19.91 0.21 3.83
N VAL A 85 -21.11 0.72 4.09
CA VAL A 85 -22.34 0.18 3.54
C VAL A 85 -23.05 1.28 2.75
N PHE A 86 -23.55 0.91 1.57
CA PHE A 86 -24.43 1.76 0.76
C PHE A 86 -25.79 1.09 0.65
N ILE A 87 -26.83 1.88 0.78
CA ILE A 87 -28.22 1.43 0.72
C ILE A 87 -28.88 2.22 -0.41
N VAL A 88 -29.48 1.50 -1.35
CA VAL A 88 -30.20 2.09 -2.49
C VAL A 88 -31.59 1.47 -2.51
N GLU A 89 -32.62 2.31 -2.48
CA GLU A 89 -33.99 1.85 -2.54
C GLU A 89 -34.33 1.25 -3.91
N LYS A 90 -35.19 0.24 -3.92
CA LYS A 90 -35.56 -0.49 -5.12
C LYS A 90 -36.22 0.40 -6.16
N MET A 91 -37.08 1.31 -5.73
CA MET A 91 -37.79 2.25 -6.63
C MET A 91 -36.80 3.24 -7.27
N ASP A 92 -35.90 3.84 -6.48
CA ASP A 92 -34.86 4.74 -6.97
C ASP A 92 -33.95 4.06 -7.98
N ASN A 93 -33.61 2.79 -7.72
CA ASN A 93 -32.80 2.01 -8.65
C ASN A 93 -33.55 1.67 -9.95
N GLN A 94 -34.86 1.43 -9.88
CA GLN A 94 -35.71 1.21 -11.07
C GLN A 94 -35.90 2.50 -11.89
N GLU A 95 -36.09 3.64 -11.24
CA GLU A 95 -36.24 4.94 -11.90
C GLU A 95 -34.94 5.34 -12.61
N SER A 96 -33.78 4.98 -12.05
CA SER A 96 -32.47 5.18 -12.68
C SER A 96 -32.07 4.08 -13.66
N ALA A 97 -32.99 3.19 -14.06
CA ALA A 97 -32.75 2.04 -14.96
C ALA A 97 -31.63 1.10 -14.50
N GLY A 98 -31.44 0.94 -13.18
CA GLY A 98 -30.42 0.08 -12.59
C GLY A 98 -29.00 0.65 -12.62
N LEU A 99 -28.80 1.86 -13.15
CA LEU A 99 -27.48 2.49 -13.25
C LEU A 99 -26.93 2.91 -11.89
N ALA A 100 -27.82 3.33 -10.97
CA ALA A 100 -27.40 3.80 -9.65
C ALA A 100 -26.63 2.75 -8.87
N PHE A 101 -27.11 1.51 -8.86
CA PHE A 101 -26.48 0.44 -8.11
C PHE A 101 -25.32 -0.23 -8.89
N GLY A 102 -25.51 -0.47 -10.19
CA GLY A 102 -24.50 -1.13 -11.02
C GLY A 102 -23.18 -0.34 -11.11
N ALA A 103 -23.26 0.99 -11.21
CA ALA A 103 -22.10 1.85 -11.24
C ALA A 103 -21.48 2.11 -9.86
N LEU A 104 -22.31 2.11 -8.80
CA LEU A 104 -21.91 2.50 -7.44
C LEU A 104 -20.72 1.71 -6.91
N SER A 105 -20.76 0.39 -7.00
CA SER A 105 -19.78 -0.49 -6.41
C SER A 105 -18.39 -0.34 -7.05
N GLY A 106 -18.32 -0.36 -8.38
CA GLY A 106 -17.07 -0.18 -9.12
C GLY A 106 -16.47 1.22 -8.95
N GLU A 107 -17.31 2.24 -9.01
CA GLU A 107 -16.87 3.63 -8.85
C GLU A 107 -16.40 3.92 -7.41
N PHE A 108 -17.08 3.36 -6.40
CA PHE A 108 -16.64 3.47 -5.00
C PHE A 108 -15.25 2.86 -4.81
N LEU A 109 -15.00 1.66 -5.31
CA LEU A 109 -13.68 1.04 -5.22
C LEU A 109 -12.60 1.91 -5.86
N ARG A 110 -12.83 2.32 -7.12
CA ARG A 110 -11.86 3.08 -7.90
C ARG A 110 -11.58 4.47 -7.33
N THR A 111 -12.59 5.17 -6.81
CA THR A 111 -12.47 6.59 -6.42
C THR A 111 -12.27 6.82 -4.93
N LYS A 112 -12.64 5.86 -4.08
CA LYS A 112 -12.60 6.00 -2.62
C LYS A 112 -11.74 4.96 -1.93
N ALA A 113 -12.04 3.68 -2.10
CA ALA A 113 -11.37 2.63 -1.34
C ALA A 113 -9.89 2.47 -1.74
N VAL A 114 -9.57 2.40 -3.03
CA VAL A 114 -8.21 2.25 -3.52
C VAL A 114 -7.33 3.47 -3.20
N PRO A 115 -7.76 4.73 -3.44
CA PRO A 115 -6.97 5.89 -3.06
C PRO A 115 -6.66 5.99 -1.57
N GLU A 116 -7.61 5.63 -0.71
CA GLU A 116 -7.43 5.62 0.74
C GLU A 116 -6.39 4.58 1.16
N LEU A 117 -6.48 3.37 0.59
CA LEU A 117 -5.55 2.29 0.89
C LEU A 117 -4.11 2.64 0.45
N ASP A 118 -3.94 3.10 -0.80
CA ASP A 118 -2.64 3.49 -1.32
C ASP A 118 -2.01 4.63 -0.48
N ALA A 119 -2.80 5.66 -0.15
CA ALA A 119 -2.33 6.77 0.68
C ALA A 119 -1.90 6.29 2.08
N THR A 120 -2.67 5.39 2.69
CA THR A 120 -2.36 4.82 4.01
C THR A 120 -1.08 4.00 3.98
N ARG A 121 -0.90 3.16 2.95
CA ARG A 121 0.30 2.33 2.77
C ARG A 121 1.55 3.19 2.60
N LEU A 122 1.54 4.12 1.63
CA LEU A 122 2.68 5.00 1.35
C LEU A 122 3.04 5.89 2.54
N ALA A 123 2.04 6.42 3.25
CA ALA A 123 2.26 7.21 4.47
C ALA A 123 2.86 6.37 5.61
N THR A 124 2.40 5.13 5.79
CA THR A 124 2.96 4.20 6.78
C THR A 124 4.43 3.90 6.47
N TYR A 125 4.77 3.63 5.21
CA TYR A 125 6.15 3.40 4.79
C TYR A 125 7.02 4.64 4.96
N CYS A 126 6.51 5.84 4.65
CA CYS A 126 7.23 7.09 4.91
C CYS A 126 7.50 7.30 6.38
N THR A 127 6.53 7.03 7.25
CA THR A 127 6.66 7.23 8.69
C THR A 127 7.70 6.29 9.31
N LYS A 128 7.66 5.02 8.93
CA LYS A 128 8.51 3.95 9.50
C LYS A 128 9.87 3.81 8.82
N GLY A 129 10.00 4.22 7.56
CA GLY A 129 11.26 4.18 6.83
C GLY A 129 12.35 5.05 7.45
N LYS A 130 13.60 4.57 7.37
CA LYS A 130 14.78 5.25 7.93
C LYS A 130 15.31 6.35 7.00
N GLY A 131 15.36 6.09 5.69
CA GLY A 131 15.86 7.04 4.70
C GLY A 131 14.88 8.19 4.48
N LYS A 132 15.28 9.42 4.79
CA LYS A 132 14.43 10.61 4.63
C LYS A 132 15.23 11.78 4.09
N LEU A 133 14.71 12.39 3.04
CA LEU A 133 15.19 13.68 2.50
C LEU A 133 14.05 14.67 2.58
N THR A 134 14.27 15.78 3.29
CA THR A 134 13.31 16.90 3.32
C THR A 134 13.88 18.03 2.48
N LYS A 135 13.44 18.09 1.24
CA LYS A 135 13.87 19.12 0.28
C LYS A 135 12.83 19.23 -0.82
N THR A 136 12.40 20.43 -1.13
CA THR A 136 11.57 20.68 -2.30
C THR A 136 12.45 20.64 -3.57
N LEU A 137 12.18 19.67 -4.44
CA LEU A 137 12.86 19.53 -5.72
C LEU A 137 12.11 20.34 -6.77
N ASP A 138 12.88 21.09 -7.60
CA ASP A 138 12.27 21.88 -8.68
C ASP A 138 11.76 20.95 -9.79
N PRO A 139 10.47 21.02 -10.17
CA PRO A 139 9.92 20.18 -11.23
C PRO A 139 10.51 20.50 -12.63
N ASN A 140 11.19 21.64 -12.79
CA ASN A 140 11.82 22.02 -14.05
C ASN A 140 13.31 21.65 -14.12
N ASP A 141 13.91 21.23 -13.03
CA ASP A 141 15.34 20.85 -12.96
C ASP A 141 15.52 19.34 -12.77
N GLY A 142 15.58 18.60 -13.87
CA GLY A 142 15.79 17.16 -13.85
C GLY A 142 17.13 16.72 -13.21
N ALA A 143 18.17 17.57 -13.24
CA ALA A 143 19.47 17.24 -12.66
C ALA A 143 19.39 17.12 -11.13
N VAL A 144 18.58 17.95 -10.50
CA VAL A 144 18.33 17.87 -9.04
C VAL A 144 17.61 16.58 -8.68
N TRP A 145 16.66 16.13 -9.50
CA TRP A 145 15.96 14.86 -9.30
C TRP A 145 16.87 13.66 -9.48
N VAL A 146 17.67 13.63 -10.57
CA VAL A 146 18.63 12.54 -10.82
C VAL A 146 19.64 12.45 -9.67
N LYS A 147 20.15 13.59 -9.19
CA LYS A 147 21.06 13.62 -8.04
C LYS A 147 20.41 13.14 -6.76
N ALA A 148 19.17 13.53 -6.49
CA ALA A 148 18.42 13.07 -5.30
C ALA A 148 18.17 11.56 -5.33
N LEU A 149 17.76 11.00 -6.47
CA LEU A 149 17.58 9.58 -6.68
C LEU A 149 18.90 8.82 -6.56
N SER A 150 19.98 9.35 -7.12
CA SER A 150 21.32 8.75 -7.01
C SER A 150 21.80 8.70 -5.56
N ASN A 151 21.65 9.78 -4.80
CA ASN A 151 22.00 9.81 -3.38
C ASN A 151 21.15 8.80 -2.57
N ALA A 152 19.84 8.73 -2.84
CA ALA A 152 18.97 7.77 -2.19
C ALA A 152 19.41 6.32 -2.46
N THR A 153 19.79 6.01 -3.71
CA THR A 153 20.29 4.66 -4.03
C THR A 153 21.63 4.37 -3.36
N VAL A 154 22.53 5.34 -3.24
CA VAL A 154 23.81 5.21 -2.52
C VAL A 154 23.59 4.94 -1.04
N ASP A 155 22.65 5.65 -0.41
CA ASP A 155 22.31 5.44 1.01
C ASP A 155 21.75 4.03 1.25
N MET A 156 20.93 3.54 0.32
CA MET A 156 20.39 2.17 0.38
C MET A 156 21.48 1.11 0.09
N ASP A 157 22.43 1.38 -0.82
CA ASP A 157 23.56 0.50 -1.10
C ASP A 157 24.48 0.39 0.10
N ASN A 158 24.78 1.51 0.78
CA ASN A 158 25.57 1.54 2.02
C ASN A 158 24.86 0.82 3.19
N ALA A 159 23.54 0.72 3.14
CA ALA A 159 22.73 -0.05 4.10
C ALA A 159 22.51 -1.51 3.69
N GLU A 160 23.22 -2.00 2.67
CA GLU A 160 23.19 -3.38 2.16
C GLU A 160 21.77 -3.84 1.73
N VAL A 161 20.92 -2.91 1.28
CA VAL A 161 19.59 -3.25 0.77
C VAL A 161 19.72 -3.91 -0.61
N PRO A 162 19.02 -5.02 -0.89
CA PRO A 162 19.05 -5.67 -2.20
C PRO A 162 18.64 -4.72 -3.34
N GLN A 163 19.40 -4.73 -4.46
CA GLN A 163 19.15 -3.83 -5.58
C GLN A 163 17.99 -4.30 -6.48
N ASN A 164 17.77 -5.62 -6.56
CA ASN A 164 16.83 -6.21 -7.52
C ASN A 164 15.36 -6.03 -7.15
N ASP A 165 15.05 -5.58 -5.94
CA ASP A 165 13.68 -5.52 -5.38
C ASP A 165 13.37 -4.11 -4.89
N ARG A 166 13.86 -3.09 -5.59
CA ARG A 166 13.60 -1.68 -5.29
C ARG A 166 12.57 -1.12 -6.25
N HIS A 167 11.42 -0.74 -5.73
CA HIS A 167 10.33 -0.11 -6.47
C HIS A 167 10.37 1.39 -6.25
N LEU A 168 10.31 2.16 -7.33
CA LEU A 168 10.28 3.63 -7.28
C LEU A 168 8.86 4.13 -7.46
N PHE A 169 8.34 4.82 -6.45
CA PHE A 169 7.11 5.59 -6.52
C PHE A 169 7.49 7.07 -6.68
N ILE A 170 6.99 7.70 -7.73
CA ILE A 170 7.38 9.07 -8.09
C ILE A 170 6.17 9.87 -8.57
N THR A 171 6.18 11.16 -8.35
CA THR A 171 5.16 12.06 -8.91
C THR A 171 5.33 12.22 -10.42
N SER A 172 4.24 12.55 -11.11
CA SER A 172 4.28 12.82 -12.57
C SER A 172 5.28 13.90 -12.93
N ASP A 173 5.33 14.98 -12.13
CA ASP A 173 6.26 16.09 -12.34
C ASP A 173 7.71 15.62 -12.25
N GLY A 174 8.04 14.80 -11.24
CA GLY A 174 9.39 14.28 -11.06
C GLY A 174 9.81 13.36 -12.20
N LEU A 175 8.95 12.43 -12.61
CA LEU A 175 9.26 11.54 -13.73
C LEU A 175 9.43 12.31 -15.04
N THR A 176 8.60 13.33 -15.27
CA THR A 176 8.70 14.19 -16.45
C THR A 176 10.01 14.98 -16.44
N ALA A 177 10.41 15.54 -15.28
CA ALA A 177 11.68 16.26 -15.13
C ALA A 177 12.89 15.37 -15.45
N VAL A 178 12.91 14.13 -14.94
CA VAL A 178 13.99 13.18 -15.22
C VAL A 178 14.01 12.76 -16.70
N ASN A 179 12.85 12.47 -17.29
CA ASN A 179 12.77 12.06 -18.69
C ASN A 179 13.15 13.17 -19.67
N ASN A 180 12.82 14.43 -19.38
CA ASN A 180 13.15 15.58 -20.22
C ASN A 180 14.64 15.84 -20.34
N MET A 181 15.45 15.37 -19.38
CA MET A 181 16.90 15.48 -19.46
C MET A 181 17.51 14.70 -20.63
N GLN A 182 16.91 13.59 -21.04
CA GLN A 182 17.37 12.71 -22.13
C GLN A 182 18.86 12.32 -22.05
N THR A 183 19.45 12.38 -20.87
CA THR A 183 20.87 12.03 -20.65
C THR A 183 21.03 10.53 -20.41
N ILE A 184 22.25 10.02 -20.58
CA ILE A 184 22.59 8.62 -20.25
C ILE A 184 22.36 8.39 -18.76
N GLU A 185 22.70 9.37 -17.92
CA GLU A 185 22.54 9.31 -16.47
C GLU A 185 21.08 9.19 -16.03
N SER A 186 20.17 9.96 -16.64
CA SER A 186 18.75 9.90 -16.31
C SER A 186 18.13 8.55 -16.65
N ARG A 187 18.54 7.93 -17.74
CA ARG A 187 18.09 6.57 -18.11
C ARG A 187 18.72 5.50 -17.21
N ALA A 188 20.00 5.64 -16.90
CA ALA A 188 20.70 4.68 -16.06
C ALA A 188 20.17 4.64 -14.64
N ILE A 189 19.77 5.78 -14.06
CA ILE A 189 19.19 5.80 -12.70
C ILE A 189 17.81 5.15 -12.66
N LEU A 190 16.96 5.38 -13.65
CA LEU A 190 15.64 4.74 -13.71
C LEU A 190 15.75 3.22 -13.94
N ALA A 191 16.74 2.76 -14.69
CA ALA A 191 16.99 1.35 -14.94
C ALA A 191 17.47 0.56 -13.71
N ARG A 192 17.83 1.24 -12.61
CA ARG A 192 18.22 0.59 -11.35
C ARG A 192 17.03 0.07 -10.54
N PHE A 193 15.82 0.53 -10.86
CA PHE A 193 14.62 0.14 -10.14
C PHE A 193 13.93 -1.01 -10.85
N ALA A 194 13.38 -1.94 -10.07
CA ALA A 194 12.60 -3.05 -10.59
C ALA A 194 11.32 -2.57 -11.29
N ASP A 195 10.73 -1.52 -10.76
CA ASP A 195 9.54 -0.88 -11.32
C ASP A 195 9.51 0.61 -10.97
N VAL A 196 8.88 1.40 -11.85
CA VAL A 196 8.69 2.87 -11.68
C VAL A 196 7.21 3.17 -11.80
N THR A 197 6.59 3.48 -10.68
CA THR A 197 5.15 3.72 -10.59
C THR A 197 4.86 5.20 -10.35
N ILE A 198 3.99 5.79 -11.20
CA ILE A 198 3.52 7.16 -11.03
C ILE A 198 2.42 7.19 -9.98
N VAL A 199 2.59 8.06 -8.98
CA VAL A 199 1.59 8.25 -7.92
C VAL A 199 0.97 9.63 -8.02
N PRO A 200 -0.38 9.73 -8.08
CA PRO A 200 -1.08 11.01 -7.99
C PRO A 200 -0.82 11.72 -6.66
N GLN A 201 -0.50 13.01 -6.69
CA GLN A 201 -0.13 13.79 -5.51
C GLN A 201 -1.13 13.70 -4.33
N PRO A 202 -2.48 13.68 -4.54
CA PRO A 202 -3.41 13.57 -3.42
C PRO A 202 -3.27 12.30 -2.56
N ARG A 203 -2.68 11.23 -3.11
CA ARG A 203 -2.40 9.97 -2.40
C ARG A 203 -0.98 9.92 -1.85
N PHE A 204 -0.13 10.89 -2.22
CA PHE A 204 1.30 10.84 -1.98
C PHE A 204 1.72 11.85 -0.93
N VAL A 205 1.40 11.53 0.34
CA VAL A 205 1.62 12.39 1.51
C VAL A 205 2.36 11.63 2.60
N SER A 206 3.11 12.35 3.44
CA SER A 206 3.96 11.76 4.48
C SER A 206 3.16 11.18 5.66
N ALA A 207 1.95 11.69 5.92
CA ALA A 207 1.05 11.16 6.93
C ALA A 207 -0.41 11.41 6.55
N VAL A 208 -1.27 10.46 6.89
CA VAL A 208 -2.70 10.44 6.57
C VAL A 208 -3.51 10.38 7.85
N LYS A 209 -4.58 11.17 7.91
CA LYS A 209 -5.63 11.09 8.92
C LYS A 209 -6.81 10.36 8.32
N LEU A 210 -7.13 9.19 8.86
CA LEU A 210 -8.32 8.43 8.46
C LEU A 210 -9.54 9.01 9.18
N LEU A 211 -10.60 9.28 8.41
CA LEU A 211 -11.85 9.81 8.90
C LEU A 211 -12.79 8.67 9.28
N SER A 212 -13.56 8.82 10.36
CA SER A 212 -14.40 7.76 10.93
C SER A 212 -15.62 7.43 10.05
N GLY A 213 -16.18 8.44 9.43
CA GLY A 213 -17.40 8.33 8.62
C GLY A 213 -18.65 7.95 9.42
N ARG A 214 -18.60 8.12 10.76
CA ARG A 214 -19.73 7.81 11.66
C ARG A 214 -20.57 9.03 12.01
N ASP A 215 -19.96 10.21 11.99
CA ASP A 215 -20.63 11.45 12.30
C ASP A 215 -21.23 12.08 11.04
N THR A 216 -22.28 12.88 11.19
CA THR A 216 -22.97 13.53 10.07
C THR A 216 -22.09 14.51 9.29
N GLU A 217 -21.08 15.09 9.94
CA GLU A 217 -20.11 16.00 9.35
C GLU A 217 -18.94 15.29 8.69
N ASP A 218 -18.66 14.05 9.12
CA ASP A 218 -17.55 13.23 8.65
C ASP A 218 -18.03 12.20 7.61
N LYS A 219 -17.80 12.50 6.34
CA LYS A 219 -18.16 11.61 5.23
C LYS A 219 -17.28 10.36 5.09
N GLY A 220 -16.29 10.18 5.98
CA GLY A 220 -15.28 9.14 5.86
C GLY A 220 -14.24 9.43 4.78
N GLY A 221 -13.39 8.45 4.49
CA GLY A 221 -12.25 8.61 3.60
C GLY A 221 -11.00 9.00 4.35
N PHE A 222 -10.09 9.68 3.68
CA PHE A 222 -8.82 10.13 4.25
C PHE A 222 -8.57 11.61 3.96
N ALA A 223 -7.77 12.23 4.81
CA ALA A 223 -7.26 13.56 4.61
C ALA A 223 -5.76 13.59 4.93
N LYS A 224 -5.05 14.57 4.42
CA LYS A 224 -3.67 14.85 4.83
C LYS A 224 -3.66 15.19 6.32
N ALA A 225 -2.80 14.56 7.10
CA ALA A 225 -2.69 14.84 8.53
C ALA A 225 -2.10 16.23 8.78
N ASP A 226 -2.41 16.81 9.94
CA ASP A 226 -1.87 18.11 10.33
C ASP A 226 -0.33 18.02 10.45
N GLY A 227 0.37 18.96 9.81
CA GLY A 227 1.83 18.96 9.74
C GLY A 227 2.44 17.95 8.76
N ALA A 228 1.63 17.15 8.06
CA ALA A 228 2.15 16.29 7.00
C ALA A 228 2.60 17.09 5.77
N THR A 229 3.63 16.59 5.10
CA THR A 229 4.18 17.16 3.87
C THR A 229 3.86 16.27 2.67
N ASP A 230 3.96 16.84 1.49
CA ASP A 230 3.81 16.07 0.25
C ASP A 230 5.08 15.25 -0.02
N LEU A 231 4.89 14.03 -0.48
CA LEU A 231 5.98 13.20 -0.99
C LEU A 231 6.24 13.53 -2.45
N GLN A 232 7.51 13.47 -2.86
CA GLN A 232 7.96 13.69 -4.22
C GLN A 232 8.40 12.39 -4.88
N PHE A 233 9.16 11.57 -4.16
CA PHE A 233 9.43 10.19 -4.53
C PHE A 233 9.62 9.33 -3.27
N GLN A 234 9.42 8.04 -3.42
CA GLN A 234 9.65 7.04 -2.39
C GLN A 234 10.20 5.77 -3.04
N ILE A 235 11.30 5.26 -2.48
CA ILE A 235 11.90 3.99 -2.90
C ILE A 235 11.57 2.96 -1.82
N ILE A 236 11.00 1.84 -2.23
CA ILE A 236 10.57 0.77 -1.33
C ILE A 236 11.17 -0.55 -1.81
N SER A 237 11.89 -1.23 -0.94
CA SER A 237 12.29 -2.62 -1.17
C SER A 237 11.16 -3.55 -0.74
N GLY A 238 10.69 -4.41 -1.64
CA GLY A 238 9.61 -5.35 -1.36
C GLY A 238 9.92 -6.30 -0.20
N SER A 239 11.22 -6.63 -0.02
CA SER A 239 11.68 -7.47 1.09
C SER A 239 11.65 -6.76 2.47
N ALA A 240 11.48 -5.43 2.51
CA ALA A 240 11.47 -4.65 3.75
C ALA A 240 10.07 -4.44 4.31
N ILE A 241 9.05 -4.72 3.55
CA ILE A 241 7.67 -4.45 3.91
C ILE A 241 6.85 -5.73 4.10
N MET A 242 5.81 -5.60 4.90
CA MET A 242 4.75 -6.58 5.01
C MET A 242 3.45 -5.91 4.57
N GLN A 243 3.04 -6.21 3.35
CA GLN A 243 1.80 -5.74 2.78
C GLN A 243 0.94 -6.94 2.41
N TRP A 244 -0.20 -7.04 3.06
CA TRP A 244 -1.13 -8.13 2.79
C TRP A 244 -2.55 -7.73 3.14
N THR A 245 -3.46 -8.03 2.25
CA THR A 245 -4.90 -7.88 2.45
C THR A 245 -5.46 -9.25 2.79
N LYS A 246 -5.95 -9.41 4.02
CA LYS A 246 -6.50 -10.67 4.51
C LYS A 246 -7.84 -10.98 3.90
N ASP A 247 -8.71 -9.98 3.87
CA ASP A 247 -10.07 -10.15 3.40
C ASP A 247 -10.59 -8.86 2.75
N ILE A 248 -11.24 -9.02 1.62
CA ILE A 248 -12.01 -7.97 0.96
C ILE A 248 -13.43 -8.52 0.81
N VAL A 249 -14.30 -8.12 1.73
CA VAL A 249 -15.70 -8.52 1.68
C VAL A 249 -16.47 -7.56 0.81
N ASN A 250 -16.91 -8.05 -0.35
CA ASN A 250 -17.84 -7.38 -1.22
C ASN A 250 -19.16 -8.15 -1.18
N LYS A 251 -20.08 -7.77 -0.29
CA LYS A 251 -21.37 -8.44 -0.15
C LYS A 251 -22.49 -7.57 -0.67
N ILE A 252 -23.29 -8.12 -1.56
CA ILE A 252 -24.47 -7.49 -2.11
C ILE A 252 -25.71 -8.24 -1.60
N ILE A 253 -26.66 -7.53 -1.03
CA ILE A 253 -27.96 -8.09 -0.60
C ILE A 253 -29.05 -7.51 -1.49
N ASN A 254 -29.85 -8.39 -2.08
CA ASN A 254 -31.00 -8.04 -2.91
C ASN A 254 -32.18 -7.60 -2.04
N PRO A 255 -33.13 -6.80 -2.56
CA PRO A 255 -34.35 -6.45 -1.85
C PRO A 255 -35.19 -7.65 -1.39
N VAL A 256 -35.16 -8.76 -2.14
CA VAL A 256 -35.89 -9.99 -1.79
C VAL A 256 -35.30 -10.72 -0.58
N GLU A 257 -33.98 -10.58 -0.38
CA GLU A 257 -33.23 -11.19 0.74
C GLU A 257 -33.18 -10.29 1.98
N ASN A 258 -33.50 -9.01 1.78
CA ASN A 258 -33.43 -8.02 2.84
C ASN A 258 -34.71 -8.06 3.68
N GLN A 259 -34.59 -8.37 4.96
CA GLN A 259 -35.74 -8.44 5.87
C GLN A 259 -36.21 -7.09 6.40
N ASP A 260 -35.38 -6.04 6.26
CA ASP A 260 -35.66 -4.71 6.83
C ASP A 260 -36.45 -3.81 5.88
N GLY A 261 -36.55 -4.17 4.58
CA GLY A 261 -37.24 -3.38 3.55
C GLY A 261 -36.74 -3.65 2.14
N ASP A 262 -37.35 -2.98 1.14
CA ASP A 262 -37.08 -3.18 -0.29
C ASP A 262 -35.82 -2.41 -0.77
N TRP A 263 -34.67 -2.66 -0.14
CA TRP A 263 -33.41 -1.99 -0.44
C TRP A 263 -32.34 -2.95 -0.96
N TRP A 264 -31.54 -2.46 -1.89
CA TRP A 264 -30.26 -3.02 -2.23
C TRP A 264 -29.22 -2.55 -1.21
N LYS A 265 -28.43 -3.47 -0.65
CA LYS A 265 -27.33 -3.13 0.26
C LYS A 265 -26.02 -3.63 -0.34
N PHE A 266 -25.04 -2.71 -0.48
CA PHE A 266 -23.66 -3.05 -0.84
C PHE A 266 -22.76 -2.85 0.38
N PHE A 267 -22.15 -3.93 0.85
CA PHE A 267 -21.21 -3.93 1.95
C PHE A 267 -19.79 -4.07 1.39
N PHE A 268 -18.94 -3.18 1.81
CA PHE A 268 -17.51 -3.24 1.56
C PHE A 268 -16.78 -3.27 2.89
N HIS A 269 -15.87 -4.23 3.07
CA HIS A 269 -15.00 -4.34 4.24
C HIS A 269 -13.61 -4.75 3.78
N LEU A 270 -12.60 -3.98 4.17
CA LEU A 270 -11.20 -4.21 3.89
C LEU A 270 -10.47 -4.44 5.21
N TYR A 271 -9.85 -5.61 5.34
CA TYR A 271 -9.06 -5.98 6.51
C TYR A 271 -7.68 -6.46 6.09
N GLY A 272 -6.62 -5.85 6.62
CA GLY A 272 -5.27 -6.15 6.19
C GLY A 272 -4.18 -5.59 7.10
N ILE A 273 -2.94 -5.83 6.69
CA ILE A 273 -1.75 -5.31 7.34
C ILE A 273 -0.88 -4.56 6.33
N CYS A 274 -0.33 -3.46 6.80
CA CYS A 274 0.67 -2.66 6.09
C CYS A 274 1.72 -2.22 7.12
N GLU A 275 2.85 -2.90 7.13
CA GLU A 275 3.90 -2.73 8.13
C GLU A 275 5.28 -2.80 7.49
N VAL A 276 6.30 -2.36 8.23
CA VAL A 276 7.72 -2.46 7.88
C VAL A 276 8.39 -3.38 8.89
N TYR A 277 9.26 -4.26 8.44
CA TYR A 277 10.07 -5.08 9.34
C TYR A 277 11.05 -4.20 10.12
N ASP A 278 11.09 -4.35 11.45
CA ASP A 278 11.88 -3.49 12.33
C ASP A 278 13.39 -3.56 12.04
N ASN A 279 13.86 -4.70 11.56
CA ASN A 279 15.27 -4.91 11.15
C ASN A 279 15.56 -4.45 9.71
N LYS A 280 14.55 -4.04 8.91
CA LYS A 280 14.71 -3.67 7.49
C LYS A 280 14.22 -2.26 7.16
N VAL A 281 14.12 -1.39 8.16
CA VAL A 281 13.66 0.00 7.98
C VAL A 281 14.53 0.81 6.99
N SER A 282 15.77 0.41 6.76
CA SER A 282 16.66 1.00 5.76
C SER A 282 16.25 0.70 4.32
N GLY A 283 15.37 -0.30 4.11
CA GLY A 283 14.82 -0.63 2.79
C GLY A 283 13.81 0.38 2.24
N ILE A 284 13.56 1.45 2.97
CA ILE A 284 12.64 2.52 2.55
C ILE A 284 13.34 3.86 2.60
N TYR A 285 13.24 4.61 1.49
CA TYR A 285 13.74 5.97 1.37
C TYR A 285 12.65 6.89 0.84
N SER A 286 12.38 8.00 1.53
CA SER A 286 11.31 8.92 1.19
C SER A 286 11.82 10.34 1.02
N CYS A 287 11.47 11.00 -0.08
CA CYS A 287 11.72 12.42 -0.30
C CYS A 287 10.44 13.22 -0.08
N MET A 288 10.49 14.12 0.89
CA MET A 288 9.38 14.97 1.30
C MET A 288 9.63 16.41 0.86
N LYS A 289 8.58 17.14 0.48
CA LYS A 289 8.66 18.59 0.33
C LYS A 289 8.91 19.23 1.70
N GLU A 290 9.62 20.34 1.69
CA GLU A 290 9.71 21.19 2.86
C GLU A 290 8.30 21.67 3.26
N ALA A 291 8.07 21.77 4.57
CA ALA A 291 6.82 22.35 5.06
C ALA A 291 6.75 23.81 4.63
N THR A 292 5.69 24.18 3.94
CA THR A 292 5.42 25.61 3.65
C THR A 292 5.07 26.27 4.97
N ALA A 293 5.89 27.25 5.37
CA ALA A 293 5.70 28.03 6.60
C ALA A 293 4.38 28.83 6.55
#